data_39ff2c2e6a45eabb5abb1b9b0edaad67
#
_entry.id   39ff2c2e6a45eabb5abb1b9b0edaad67
#
_cell.length_a   1.000
_cell.length_b   1.000
_cell.length_c   1.000
_cell.angle_alpha   90.00
_cell.angle_beta   90.00
_cell.angle_gamma   90.00
#
_symmetry.space_group_name_H-M   'P 1'
#
loop_
_entity.id
_entity.type
_entity.pdbx_description
1 polymer ?
#
loop_
_entity_poly.entity_id
_entity_poly.type
_entity_poly.pdbx_seq_one_letter_code
_entity_poly.pdbx_strand_id
1 'polypeptide(L)'
;MTENLGKRELNKARKRAAIVDVATRSFFERGYAATTMSSIADELGGSKATLWAHFGSKEELFAAVVDNKVDSFSQDVNEVLAGQTFSFPALRRACLRFIDCLLRENSVQLFRLVMSEGERFPEINEMFYERGPSRFRGCVTEFYATTFTPEEAERLTQVTVSAMVGYRSDILMRPKRPTLKEREAFVDTLIGVVDWPRRPCPQAA
;
A
#
# COMPACT_ATOMS: atom_id res chain seq x y z
N MET A 1 -20.46 -22.28 -26.47
CA MET A 1 -18.99 -22.34 -26.28
C MET A 1 -18.42 -21.22 -25.42
N THR A 2 -19.01 -20.04 -25.38
CA THR A 2 -18.59 -18.87 -24.58
C THR A 2 -18.77 -19.02 -23.07
N GLU A 3 -19.83 -19.66 -22.57
CA GLU A 3 -20.06 -19.89 -21.13
C GLU A 3 -19.00 -20.78 -20.46
N ASN A 4 -18.43 -21.74 -21.19
CA ASN A 4 -17.42 -22.65 -20.64
C ASN A 4 -16.04 -22.02 -20.54
N LEU A 5 -15.74 -20.99 -21.36
CA LEU A 5 -14.53 -20.18 -21.26
C LEU A 5 -14.58 -19.30 -20.00
N GLY A 6 -15.70 -18.65 -19.71
CA GLY A 6 -15.88 -17.84 -18.49
C GLY A 6 -15.76 -18.66 -17.20
N LYS A 7 -16.30 -19.89 -17.17
CA LYS A 7 -16.21 -20.78 -16.00
C LYS A 7 -14.77 -21.26 -15.74
N ARG A 8 -14.00 -21.55 -16.81
CA ARG A 8 -12.57 -21.92 -16.69
C ARG A 8 -11.73 -20.79 -16.16
N GLU A 9 -11.92 -19.58 -16.69
CA GLU A 9 -11.19 -18.39 -16.22
C GLU A 9 -11.55 -18.04 -14.78
N LEU A 10 -12.82 -18.13 -14.40
CA LEU A 10 -13.25 -17.92 -13.00
C LEU A 10 -12.61 -18.93 -12.05
N ASN A 11 -12.54 -20.22 -12.44
CA ASN A 11 -11.88 -21.24 -11.63
C ASN A 11 -10.38 -21.02 -11.53
N LYS A 12 -9.72 -20.55 -12.61
CA LYS A 12 -8.30 -20.21 -12.62
C LYS A 12 -8.04 -19.03 -11.66
N ALA A 13 -8.87 -17.98 -11.73
CA ALA A 13 -8.77 -16.83 -10.84
C ALA A 13 -8.98 -17.21 -9.36
N ARG A 14 -9.97 -18.05 -9.04
CA ARG A 14 -10.20 -18.57 -7.68
C ARG A 14 -9.01 -19.36 -7.15
N LYS A 15 -8.42 -20.25 -7.97
CA LYS A 15 -7.23 -21.00 -7.58
C LYS A 15 -6.03 -20.07 -7.34
N ARG A 16 -5.83 -19.08 -8.22
CA ARG A 16 -4.76 -18.08 -8.05
C ARG A 16 -4.94 -17.29 -6.74
N ALA A 17 -6.15 -16.86 -6.42
CA ALA A 17 -6.45 -16.15 -5.17
C ALA A 17 -6.16 -17.03 -3.95
N ALA A 18 -6.59 -18.31 -3.94
CA ALA A 18 -6.30 -19.24 -2.85
C ALA A 18 -4.79 -19.47 -2.65
N ILE A 19 -4.01 -19.54 -3.73
CA ILE A 19 -2.55 -19.63 -3.65
C ILE A 19 -1.97 -18.38 -2.98
N VAL A 20 -2.40 -17.17 -3.38
CA VAL A 20 -1.95 -15.90 -2.82
C VAL A 20 -2.31 -15.80 -1.33
N ASP A 21 -3.48 -16.29 -0.91
CA ASP A 21 -3.90 -16.28 0.50
C ASP A 21 -3.02 -17.20 1.36
N VAL A 22 -2.70 -18.41 0.89
CA VAL A 22 -1.78 -19.33 1.58
C VAL A 22 -0.38 -18.73 1.63
N ALA A 23 0.12 -18.21 0.52
CA ALA A 23 1.42 -17.56 0.45
C ALA A 23 1.53 -16.36 1.39
N THR A 24 0.46 -15.56 1.50
CA THR A 24 0.40 -14.42 2.41
C THR A 24 0.63 -14.87 3.87
N ARG A 25 -0.10 -15.88 4.33
CA ARG A 25 0.08 -16.44 5.68
C ARG A 25 1.50 -16.96 5.88
N SER A 26 1.99 -17.76 4.92
CA SER A 26 3.33 -18.34 4.98
C SER A 26 4.43 -17.28 5.07
N PHE A 27 4.36 -16.23 4.25
CA PHE A 27 5.32 -15.13 4.30
C PHE A 27 5.23 -14.32 5.60
N PHE A 28 4.02 -14.07 6.10
CA PHE A 28 3.85 -13.29 7.32
C PHE A 28 4.25 -14.05 8.60
N GLU A 29 4.03 -15.36 8.62
CA GLU A 29 4.35 -16.20 9.79
C GLU A 29 5.80 -16.65 9.83
N ARG A 30 6.37 -17.02 8.68
CA ARG A 30 7.71 -17.63 8.59
C ARG A 30 8.78 -16.71 8.03
N GLY A 31 8.38 -15.57 7.47
CA GLY A 31 9.26 -14.68 6.74
C GLY A 31 9.48 -15.09 5.28
N TYR A 32 10.09 -14.18 4.49
CA TYR A 32 10.37 -14.44 3.09
C TYR A 32 11.44 -15.53 2.92
N ALA A 33 12.53 -15.48 3.70
CA ALA A 33 13.65 -16.44 3.58
C ALA A 33 13.21 -17.89 3.80
N ALA A 34 12.45 -18.16 4.87
CA ALA A 34 12.06 -19.51 5.27
C ALA A 34 10.87 -20.06 4.46
N THR A 35 10.14 -19.23 3.72
CA THR A 35 9.05 -19.68 2.88
C THR A 35 9.58 -20.20 1.53
N THR A 36 9.14 -21.39 1.13
CA THR A 36 9.49 -22.01 -0.15
C THR A 36 8.25 -22.34 -0.98
N MET A 37 8.41 -22.42 -2.31
CA MET A 37 7.33 -22.86 -3.19
C MET A 37 6.80 -24.26 -2.81
N SER A 38 7.69 -25.17 -2.38
CA SER A 38 7.29 -26.50 -1.93
C SER A 38 6.44 -26.45 -0.66
N SER A 39 6.84 -25.67 0.35
CA SER A 39 6.07 -25.55 1.61
C SER A 39 4.67 -24.94 1.38
N ILE A 40 4.54 -23.99 0.43
CA ILE A 40 3.24 -23.42 0.04
C ILE A 40 2.39 -24.48 -0.68
N ALA A 41 2.98 -25.28 -1.59
CA ALA A 41 2.26 -26.34 -2.28
C ALA A 41 1.75 -27.42 -1.32
N ASP A 42 2.56 -27.79 -0.34
CA ASP A 42 2.19 -28.77 0.69
C ASP A 42 1.03 -28.24 1.56
N GLU A 43 1.03 -26.96 1.93
CA GLU A 43 -0.04 -26.30 2.70
C GLU A 43 -1.35 -26.17 1.90
N LEU A 44 -1.27 -25.98 0.58
CA LEU A 44 -2.43 -25.96 -0.30
C LEU A 44 -3.14 -27.32 -0.42
N GLY A 45 -2.49 -28.41 -0.04
CA GLY A 45 -3.03 -29.76 -0.22
C GLY A 45 -3.20 -30.16 -1.70
N GLY A 46 -2.59 -29.42 -2.61
CA GLY A 46 -2.68 -29.61 -4.06
C GLY A 46 -1.39 -30.15 -4.68
N SER A 47 -1.42 -30.44 -5.98
CA SER A 47 -0.20 -30.85 -6.68
C SER A 47 0.77 -29.66 -6.82
N LYS A 48 2.06 -29.88 -6.64
CA LYS A 48 3.12 -28.89 -6.92
C LYS A 48 2.97 -28.29 -8.32
N ALA A 49 2.56 -29.13 -9.30
CA ALA A 49 2.31 -28.70 -10.67
C ALA A 49 1.24 -27.58 -10.77
N THR A 50 0.23 -27.59 -9.90
CA THR A 50 -0.79 -26.52 -9.87
C THR A 50 -0.19 -25.18 -9.45
N LEU A 51 0.65 -25.17 -8.41
CA LEU A 51 1.32 -23.93 -7.98
C LEU A 51 2.22 -23.38 -9.08
N TRP A 52 3.08 -24.23 -9.67
CA TRP A 52 3.99 -23.84 -10.74
C TRP A 52 3.29 -23.42 -12.04
N ALA A 53 2.06 -23.89 -12.29
CA ALA A 53 1.24 -23.41 -13.41
C ALA A 53 0.68 -22.00 -13.22
N HIS A 54 0.66 -21.48 -11.98
CA HIS A 54 0.17 -20.14 -11.65
C HIS A 54 1.28 -19.14 -11.36
N PHE A 55 2.43 -19.58 -10.83
CA PHE A 55 3.55 -18.73 -10.42
C PHE A 55 4.87 -19.43 -10.75
N GLY A 56 5.68 -18.78 -11.58
CA GLY A 56 6.96 -19.33 -12.03
C GLY A 56 8.08 -19.25 -10.99
N SER A 57 7.92 -18.41 -9.95
CA SER A 57 8.92 -18.23 -8.90
C SER A 57 8.31 -17.75 -7.58
N LYS A 58 9.13 -17.77 -6.51
CA LYS A 58 8.75 -17.22 -5.20
C LYS A 58 8.60 -15.69 -5.27
N GLU A 59 9.44 -15.04 -6.06
CA GLU A 59 9.42 -13.61 -6.30
C GLU A 59 8.11 -13.19 -6.98
N GLU A 60 7.68 -13.92 -8.02
CA GLU A 60 6.41 -13.68 -8.70
C GLU A 60 5.22 -13.86 -7.75
N LEU A 61 5.27 -14.89 -6.91
CA LEU A 61 4.24 -15.13 -5.91
C LEU A 61 4.22 -14.04 -4.82
N PHE A 62 5.40 -13.59 -4.37
CA PHE A 62 5.51 -12.50 -3.42
C PHE A 62 4.99 -11.18 -4.02
N ALA A 63 5.33 -10.88 -5.28
CA ALA A 63 4.79 -9.74 -6.01
C ALA A 63 3.25 -9.74 -6.02
N ALA A 64 2.64 -10.91 -6.25
CA ALA A 64 1.18 -11.04 -6.22
C ALA A 64 0.59 -10.86 -4.80
N VAL A 65 1.32 -11.24 -3.75
CA VAL A 65 0.94 -10.95 -2.36
C VAL A 65 0.99 -9.44 -2.10
N VAL A 66 2.04 -8.76 -2.53
CA VAL A 66 2.16 -7.29 -2.42
C VAL A 66 1.02 -6.61 -3.17
N ASP A 67 0.78 -6.97 -4.44
CA ASP A 67 -0.31 -6.41 -5.25
C ASP A 67 -1.66 -6.56 -4.54
N ASN A 68 -1.98 -7.74 -4.02
CA ASN A 68 -3.23 -7.98 -3.29
C ASN A 68 -3.41 -7.08 -2.05
N LYS A 69 -2.33 -6.79 -1.33
CA LYS A 69 -2.38 -5.91 -0.15
C LYS A 69 -2.42 -4.43 -0.52
N VAL A 70 -1.69 -4.06 -1.57
CA VAL A 70 -1.64 -2.69 -2.08
C VAL A 70 -2.95 -2.29 -2.77
N ASP A 71 -3.58 -3.19 -3.51
CA ASP A 71 -4.86 -2.91 -4.18
C ASP A 71 -5.95 -2.50 -3.19
N SER A 72 -6.06 -3.23 -2.08
CA SER A 72 -6.99 -2.88 -0.98
C SER A 72 -6.68 -1.49 -0.38
N PHE A 73 -5.39 -1.17 -0.22
CA PHE A 73 -4.94 0.13 0.27
C PHE A 73 -5.22 1.25 -0.73
N SER A 74 -4.92 1.00 -2.01
CA SER A 74 -5.08 1.98 -3.09
C SER A 74 -6.55 2.34 -3.32
N GLN A 75 -7.47 1.36 -3.24
CA GLN A 75 -8.90 1.61 -3.33
C GLN A 75 -9.37 2.60 -2.27
N ASP A 76 -9.00 2.38 -1.02
CA ASP A 76 -9.39 3.23 0.12
C ASP A 76 -8.90 4.68 -0.01
N VAL A 77 -7.70 4.88 -0.54
CA VAL A 77 -7.13 6.23 -0.72
C VAL A 77 -7.72 6.89 -1.95
N ASN A 78 -7.90 6.14 -3.04
CA ASN A 78 -8.52 6.65 -4.26
C ASN A 78 -9.97 7.12 -4.01
N GLU A 79 -10.75 6.43 -3.17
CA GLU A 79 -12.09 6.89 -2.78
C GLU A 79 -12.10 8.30 -2.19
N VAL A 80 -11.00 8.70 -1.54
CA VAL A 80 -10.90 10.03 -0.89
C VAL A 80 -10.28 11.08 -1.81
N LEU A 81 -9.37 10.70 -2.72
CA LEU A 81 -8.60 11.64 -3.54
C LEU A 81 -9.08 11.73 -4.98
N ALA A 82 -9.66 10.66 -5.55
CA ALA A 82 -10.03 10.62 -6.97
C ALA A 82 -11.03 11.74 -7.32
N GLY A 83 -10.65 12.54 -8.33
CA GLY A 83 -11.48 13.64 -8.80
C GLY A 83 -11.62 14.82 -7.83
N GLN A 84 -10.89 14.83 -6.71
CA GLN A 84 -10.90 15.93 -5.75
C GLN A 84 -9.89 17.01 -6.14
N THR A 85 -10.32 18.26 -6.10
CA THR A 85 -9.40 19.41 -6.09
C THR A 85 -8.85 19.61 -4.68
N PHE A 86 -7.59 20.05 -4.58
CA PHE A 86 -6.97 20.31 -3.29
C PHE A 86 -7.80 21.27 -2.43
N SER A 87 -8.01 20.85 -1.20
CA SER A 87 -8.51 21.68 -0.10
C SER A 87 -8.02 21.11 1.22
N PHE A 88 -7.87 21.94 2.26
CA PHE A 88 -7.45 21.46 3.58
C PHE A 88 -8.39 20.40 4.17
N PRO A 89 -9.73 20.50 4.05
CA PRO A 89 -10.61 19.44 4.49
C PRO A 89 -10.42 18.12 3.72
N ALA A 90 -10.16 18.18 2.40
CA ALA A 90 -9.88 16.98 1.61
C ALA A 90 -8.54 16.35 2.02
N LEU A 91 -7.49 17.16 2.17
CA LEU A 91 -6.19 16.70 2.68
C LEU A 91 -6.31 16.05 4.06
N ARG A 92 -7.03 16.69 4.99
CA ARG A 92 -7.25 16.14 6.34
C ARG A 92 -7.90 14.76 6.28
N ARG A 93 -8.95 14.59 5.50
CA ARG A 93 -9.61 13.28 5.31
C ARG A 93 -8.67 12.24 4.71
N ALA A 94 -7.90 12.63 3.68
CA ALA A 94 -6.94 11.76 3.03
C ALA A 94 -5.84 11.30 4.00
N CYS A 95 -5.27 12.21 4.80
CA CYS A 95 -4.26 11.89 5.80
C CYS A 95 -4.78 10.93 6.87
N LEU A 96 -5.97 11.15 7.41
CA LEU A 96 -6.59 10.25 8.39
C LEU A 96 -6.85 8.86 7.79
N ARG A 97 -7.40 8.81 6.58
CA ARG A 97 -7.62 7.52 5.88
C ARG A 97 -6.31 6.80 5.63
N PHE A 98 -5.27 7.52 5.22
CA PHE A 98 -3.94 6.97 5.00
C PHE A 98 -3.34 6.38 6.28
N ILE A 99 -3.42 7.08 7.42
CA ILE A 99 -2.99 6.56 8.72
C ILE A 99 -3.75 5.26 9.05
N ASP A 100 -5.07 5.24 8.88
CA ASP A 100 -5.88 4.06 9.14
C ASP A 100 -5.43 2.87 8.27
N CYS A 101 -5.15 3.10 6.99
CA CYS A 101 -4.63 2.08 6.09
C CYS A 101 -3.23 1.58 6.49
N LEU A 102 -2.33 2.48 6.89
CA LEU A 102 -0.98 2.14 7.35
C LEU A 102 -0.97 1.30 8.64
N LEU A 103 -1.99 1.45 9.49
CA LEU A 103 -2.11 0.78 10.79
C LEU A 103 -2.92 -0.52 10.74
N ARG A 104 -3.47 -0.90 9.58
CA ARG A 104 -4.11 -2.21 9.40
C ARG A 104 -3.12 -3.34 9.64
N GLU A 105 -3.58 -4.42 10.23
CA GLU A 105 -2.74 -5.57 10.59
C GLU A 105 -1.90 -6.06 9.40
N ASN A 106 -2.55 -6.31 8.25
CA ASN A 106 -1.86 -6.75 7.05
C ASN A 106 -0.80 -5.76 6.54
N SER A 107 -1.07 -4.45 6.62
CA SER A 107 -0.12 -3.40 6.21
C SER A 107 1.10 -3.36 7.12
N VAL A 108 0.87 -3.54 8.43
CA VAL A 108 1.93 -3.62 9.43
C VAL A 108 2.79 -4.88 9.25
N GLN A 109 2.15 -6.03 9.01
CA GLN A 109 2.85 -7.29 8.79
C GLN A 109 3.71 -7.24 7.53
N LEU A 110 3.17 -6.75 6.41
CA LEU A 110 3.93 -6.58 5.17
C LEU A 110 5.11 -5.61 5.36
N PHE A 111 4.87 -4.47 6.02
CA PHE A 111 5.93 -3.52 6.31
C PHE A 111 7.06 -4.13 7.16
N ARG A 112 6.72 -4.85 8.23
CA ARG A 112 7.71 -5.53 9.08
C ARG A 112 8.51 -6.55 8.29
N LEU A 113 7.85 -7.34 7.45
CA LEU A 113 8.50 -8.33 6.60
C LEU A 113 9.53 -7.69 5.67
N VAL A 114 9.12 -6.64 4.95
CA VAL A 114 10.00 -5.92 4.03
C VAL A 114 11.17 -5.27 4.76
N MET A 115 10.93 -4.64 5.91
CA MET A 115 11.98 -4.00 6.71
C MET A 115 12.96 -5.00 7.33
N SER A 116 12.51 -6.19 7.70
CA SER A 116 13.38 -7.19 8.33
C SER A 116 14.21 -7.99 7.35
N GLU A 117 13.74 -8.16 6.13
CA GLU A 117 14.40 -9.03 5.14
C GLU A 117 14.90 -8.31 3.90
N GLY A 118 14.48 -7.07 3.67
CA GLY A 118 14.80 -6.32 2.46
C GLY A 118 16.27 -5.98 2.27
N GLU A 119 17.07 -5.94 3.33
CA GLU A 119 18.52 -5.80 3.21
C GLU A 119 19.15 -7.07 2.62
N ARG A 120 18.64 -8.24 3.02
CA ARG A 120 19.10 -9.55 2.53
C ARG A 120 18.54 -9.89 1.15
N PHE A 121 17.35 -9.41 0.83
CA PHE A 121 16.60 -9.67 -0.41
C PHE A 121 16.17 -8.33 -1.03
N PRO A 122 17.07 -7.60 -1.69
CA PRO A 122 16.78 -6.26 -2.23
C PRO A 122 15.58 -6.23 -3.19
N GLU A 123 15.32 -7.33 -3.89
CA GLU A 123 14.19 -7.48 -4.80
C GLU A 123 12.83 -7.30 -4.11
N ILE A 124 12.69 -7.67 -2.81
CA ILE A 124 11.43 -7.45 -2.09
C ILE A 124 11.21 -5.98 -1.73
N ASN A 125 12.29 -5.22 -1.48
CA ASN A 125 12.21 -3.77 -1.28
C ASN A 125 11.76 -3.08 -2.56
N GLU A 126 12.36 -3.41 -3.69
CA GLU A 126 12.04 -2.85 -5.00
C GLU A 126 10.57 -3.15 -5.36
N MET A 127 10.16 -4.42 -5.30
CA MET A 127 8.78 -4.83 -5.56
C MET A 127 7.77 -4.11 -4.66
N PHE A 128 8.06 -3.99 -3.36
CA PHE A 128 7.18 -3.30 -2.42
C PHE A 128 7.09 -1.80 -2.72
N TYR A 129 8.24 -1.15 -2.94
CA TYR A 129 8.30 0.29 -3.19
C TYR A 129 7.57 0.69 -4.47
N GLU A 130 7.81 -0.01 -5.57
CA GLU A 130 7.19 0.28 -6.86
C GLU A 130 5.68 0.06 -6.86
N ARG A 131 5.22 -1.03 -6.25
CA ARG A 131 3.81 -1.40 -6.25
C ARG A 131 2.96 -0.58 -5.27
N GLY A 132 3.52 -0.19 -4.14
CA GLY A 132 2.83 0.52 -3.08
C GLY A 132 3.23 1.99 -2.95
N PRO A 133 4.32 2.30 -2.24
CA PRO A 133 4.71 3.67 -1.92
C PRO A 133 4.86 4.61 -3.13
N SER A 134 5.43 4.12 -4.25
CA SER A 134 5.64 4.93 -5.45
C SER A 134 4.30 5.34 -6.08
N ARG A 135 3.38 4.39 -6.27
CA ARG A 135 2.04 4.66 -6.82
C ARG A 135 1.23 5.60 -5.92
N PHE A 136 1.28 5.36 -4.61
CA PHE A 136 0.60 6.23 -3.66
C PHE A 136 1.12 7.66 -3.72
N ARG A 137 2.46 7.85 -3.79
CA ARG A 137 3.06 9.18 -3.97
C ARG A 137 2.56 9.86 -5.23
N GLY A 138 2.45 9.14 -6.35
CA GLY A 138 1.87 9.65 -7.59
C GLY A 138 0.46 10.22 -7.39
N CYS A 139 -0.44 9.47 -6.77
CA CYS A 139 -1.80 9.92 -6.48
C CYS A 139 -1.84 11.19 -5.61
N VAL A 140 -0.97 11.27 -4.60
CA VAL A 140 -0.89 12.45 -3.72
C VAL A 140 -0.32 13.66 -4.47
N THR A 141 0.69 13.44 -5.34
CA THR A 141 1.24 14.51 -6.19
C THR A 141 0.19 15.03 -7.17
N GLU A 142 -0.57 14.17 -7.81
CA GLU A 142 -1.68 14.56 -8.69
C GLU A 142 -2.74 15.39 -7.95
N PHE A 143 -3.09 15.00 -6.72
CA PHE A 143 -4.00 15.77 -5.89
C PHE A 143 -3.48 17.17 -5.59
N TYR A 144 -2.20 17.33 -5.23
CA TYR A 144 -1.59 18.64 -5.03
C TYR A 144 -1.47 19.44 -6.33
N ALA A 145 -1.16 18.80 -7.46
CA ALA A 145 -1.01 19.42 -8.76
C ALA A 145 -2.33 20.04 -9.29
N THR A 146 -3.48 19.71 -8.70
CA THR A 146 -4.74 20.40 -8.99
C THR A 146 -4.74 21.88 -8.60
N THR A 147 -3.76 22.33 -7.80
CA THR A 147 -3.72 23.71 -7.26
C THR A 147 -2.32 24.32 -7.22
N PHE A 148 -1.28 23.50 -7.11
CA PHE A 148 0.11 23.91 -6.97
C PHE A 148 0.92 23.61 -8.22
N THR A 149 2.09 24.25 -8.38
CA THR A 149 3.01 23.90 -9.47
C THR A 149 3.54 22.47 -9.31
N PRO A 150 4.07 21.84 -10.38
CA PRO A 150 4.64 20.49 -10.29
C PRO A 150 5.71 20.36 -9.18
N GLU A 151 6.62 21.33 -9.07
CA GLU A 151 7.70 21.31 -8.07
C GLU A 151 7.14 21.46 -6.65
N GLU A 152 6.12 22.32 -6.46
CA GLU A 152 5.44 22.47 -5.18
C GLU A 152 4.68 21.21 -4.80
N ALA A 153 3.96 20.61 -5.75
CA ALA A 153 3.21 19.37 -5.54
C ALA A 153 4.14 18.21 -5.11
N GLU A 154 5.30 18.07 -5.74
CA GLU A 154 6.29 17.06 -5.35
C GLU A 154 6.83 17.30 -3.93
N ARG A 155 7.21 18.54 -3.59
CA ARG A 155 7.68 18.90 -2.24
C ARG A 155 6.62 18.66 -1.17
N LEU A 156 5.37 19.07 -1.41
CA LEU A 156 4.25 18.85 -0.50
C LEU A 156 3.97 17.35 -0.33
N THR A 157 4.02 16.57 -1.41
CA THR A 157 3.91 15.10 -1.36
C THR A 157 5.02 14.51 -0.49
N GLN A 158 6.27 14.92 -0.71
CA GLN A 158 7.40 14.40 0.05
C GLN A 158 7.21 14.66 1.55
N VAL A 159 6.89 15.89 1.94
CA VAL A 159 6.69 16.25 3.35
C VAL A 159 5.53 15.48 3.96
N THR A 160 4.37 15.51 3.30
CA THR A 160 3.15 14.88 3.82
C THR A 160 3.31 13.36 3.97
N VAL A 161 3.78 12.68 2.93
CA VAL A 161 3.93 11.22 2.96
C VAL A 161 5.00 10.81 3.95
N SER A 162 6.13 11.53 4.02
CA SER A 162 7.20 11.23 4.98
C SER A 162 6.74 11.42 6.43
N ALA A 163 5.96 12.47 6.73
CA ALA A 163 5.39 12.68 8.05
C ALA A 163 4.44 11.53 8.46
N MET A 164 3.56 11.09 7.53
CA MET A 164 2.64 9.97 7.78
C MET A 164 3.37 8.65 8.02
N VAL A 165 4.39 8.35 7.21
CA VAL A 165 5.22 7.13 7.35
C VAL A 165 6.03 7.18 8.65
N GLY A 166 6.60 8.35 8.99
CA GLY A 166 7.28 8.58 10.26
C GLY A 166 6.36 8.37 11.47
N TYR A 167 5.15 8.93 11.41
CA TYR A 167 4.14 8.75 12.45
C TYR A 167 3.74 7.29 12.64
N ARG A 168 3.56 6.51 11.55
CA ARG A 168 3.35 5.05 11.66
C ARG A 168 4.51 4.39 12.39
N SER A 169 5.76 4.71 12.03
CA SER A 169 6.94 4.09 12.65
C SER A 169 7.00 4.38 14.14
N ASP A 170 6.70 5.62 14.56
CA ASP A 170 6.59 6.01 15.95
C ASP A 170 5.47 5.22 16.67
N ILE A 171 4.28 5.12 16.08
CA ILE A 171 3.16 4.34 16.63
C ILE A 171 3.53 2.87 16.85
N LEU A 172 4.26 2.26 15.92
CA LEU A 172 4.62 0.85 16.03
C LEU A 172 5.62 0.55 17.13
N MET A 173 6.35 1.57 17.62
CA MET A 173 7.26 1.49 18.77
C MET A 173 6.56 1.76 20.11
N ARG A 174 5.34 2.32 20.10
CA ARG A 174 4.60 2.64 21.33
C ARG A 174 3.94 1.41 21.96
N PRO A 175 3.83 1.36 23.31
CA PRO A 175 3.11 0.29 24.00
C PRO A 175 1.61 0.26 23.69
N LYS A 176 1.03 1.42 23.36
CA LYS A 176 -0.40 1.59 23.05
C LYS A 176 -0.58 2.33 21.74
N ARG A 177 -1.56 1.88 20.96
CA ARG A 177 -1.99 2.56 19.73
C ARG A 177 -2.66 3.90 20.07
N PRO A 178 -2.45 4.94 19.26
CA PRO A 178 -3.10 6.24 19.46
C PRO A 178 -4.60 6.14 19.25
N THR A 179 -5.33 6.90 20.03
CA THR A 179 -6.76 7.15 19.85
C THR A 179 -7.04 7.93 18.57
N LEU A 180 -8.29 7.96 18.13
CA LEU A 180 -8.70 8.79 16.98
C LEU A 180 -8.33 10.25 17.21
N LYS A 181 -8.59 10.80 18.40
CA LYS A 181 -8.28 12.18 18.77
C LYS A 181 -6.79 12.52 18.63
N GLU A 182 -5.90 11.61 19.02
CA GLU A 182 -4.45 11.81 18.88
C GLU A 182 -4.01 11.76 17.41
N ARG A 183 -4.63 10.92 16.58
CA ARG A 183 -4.38 10.89 15.13
C ARG A 183 -4.87 12.15 14.44
N GLU A 184 -6.03 12.65 14.81
CA GLU A 184 -6.57 13.93 14.34
C GLU A 184 -5.67 15.09 14.74
N ALA A 185 -5.24 15.17 15.99
CA ALA A 185 -4.33 16.20 16.46
C ALA A 185 -3.00 16.20 15.70
N PHE A 186 -2.45 15.03 15.39
CA PHE A 186 -1.24 14.91 14.57
C PHE A 186 -1.47 15.48 13.16
N VAL A 187 -2.57 15.09 12.50
CA VAL A 187 -2.89 15.58 11.15
C VAL A 187 -3.13 17.09 11.14
N ASP A 188 -3.87 17.60 12.12
CA ASP A 188 -4.15 19.03 12.25
C ASP A 188 -2.85 19.83 12.50
N THR A 189 -1.93 19.28 13.32
CA THR A 189 -0.60 19.85 13.52
C THR A 189 0.21 19.85 12.23
N LEU A 190 0.26 18.73 11.51
CA LEU A 190 0.98 18.65 10.24
C LEU A 190 0.50 19.69 9.25
N ILE A 191 -0.81 19.82 9.09
CA ILE A 191 -1.41 20.83 8.20
C ILE A 191 -1.06 22.24 8.66
N GLY A 192 -1.03 22.48 9.97
CA GLY A 192 -0.76 23.80 10.53
C GLY A 192 0.70 24.26 10.48
N VAL A 193 1.67 23.33 10.45
CA VAL A 193 3.11 23.66 10.44
C VAL A 193 3.73 23.71 9.05
N VAL A 194 3.05 23.20 8.03
CA VAL A 194 3.52 23.28 6.64
C VAL A 194 3.40 24.71 6.15
N ASP A 195 4.49 25.25 5.60
CA ASP A 195 4.47 26.55 4.90
C ASP A 195 3.88 26.33 3.50
N TRP A 196 2.58 26.60 3.39
CA TRP A 196 1.83 26.40 2.16
C TRP A 196 2.17 27.48 1.14
N PRO A 197 2.47 27.13 -0.13
CA PRO A 197 2.67 28.10 -1.19
C PRO A 197 1.44 28.99 -1.33
N ARG A 198 1.67 30.29 -1.56
CA ARG A 198 0.58 31.24 -1.80
C ARG A 198 -0.13 30.86 -3.09
N ARG A 199 -1.45 30.67 -3.02
CA ARG A 199 -2.24 30.42 -4.23
C ARG A 199 -2.07 31.59 -5.17
N PRO A 200 -1.76 31.40 -6.48
CA PRO A 200 -1.89 32.47 -7.43
C PRO A 200 -3.34 32.96 -7.36
N CYS A 201 -3.51 34.25 -7.16
CA CYS A 201 -4.84 34.89 -7.20
C CYS A 201 -5.47 34.52 -8.55
N PRO A 202 -6.70 33.97 -8.63
CA PRO A 202 -7.34 33.75 -9.90
C PRO A 202 -7.33 35.10 -10.64
N GLN A 203 -6.62 35.16 -11.76
CA GLN A 203 -6.63 36.31 -12.63
C GLN A 203 -8.10 36.50 -13.00
N ALA A 204 -8.67 37.64 -12.60
CA ALA A 204 -9.99 38.03 -13.02
C ALA A 204 -9.99 38.11 -14.56
N ALA A 205 -10.74 37.18 -15.17
CA ALA A 205 -11.00 37.17 -16.59
C ALA A 205 -12.06 38.21 -16.95
#